data_0695680e025582b37e826499edb2cfa7
#
_entry.id   0695680e025582b37e826499edb2cfa7
#
_cell.length_a   1.000
_cell.length_b   1.000
_cell.length_c   1.000
_cell.angle_alpha   90.00
_cell.angle_beta   90.00
_cell.angle_gamma   90.00
#
_symmetry.space_group_name_H-M   'P 1'
#
loop_
_entity.id
_entity.type
_entity.pdbx_description
1 polymer ?
#
loop_
_entity_poly.entity_id
_entity_poly.type
_entity_poly.pdbx_seq_one_letter_code
_entity_poly.pdbx_strand_id
1 'polypeptide(L)'
;MPDRLPIIAHGESYIQAIARPNSGGPKERPHTYEEARTNILRDIDSVFTTIDEDPELYLDEKVLCVRMEPKFDAKYYTPSAMLRASEDMEIVGGRRYKLEPKEPDILTHEPTTDDESQPSEDDAEPQDAKLYFVRTTSQGIRNLQDTLRSGSNDGVAAWRNEIMSVRSFDLLEPGEKVQGFDESWKSGPVEVVLHPFTSDRDQAVEMFCSIAGVELKDVEVRPYANGVTFIAVRLTKEAAQRVSRMNPLRTIHPLGRVNIEPMRKGFTAPAPQVQA
;
A
#
# COMPACT_ATOMS: atom_id res chain seq x y z
N MET A 1 -16.48 -1.17 50.02
CA MET A 1 -16.23 -0.96 48.57
C MET A 1 -15.15 0.09 48.45
N PRO A 2 -14.00 -0.17 47.85
CA PRO A 2 -12.98 0.86 47.71
C PRO A 2 -13.45 1.89 46.69
N ASP A 3 -13.45 3.17 47.10
CA ASP A 3 -13.73 4.30 46.27
C ASP A 3 -12.78 4.30 45.04
N ARG A 4 -13.33 4.10 43.85
CA ARG A 4 -12.60 4.30 42.63
C ARG A 4 -12.44 5.81 42.49
N LEU A 5 -11.22 6.30 42.69
CA LEU A 5 -10.85 7.68 42.34
C LEU A 5 -11.06 7.85 40.82
N PRO A 6 -11.85 8.85 40.39
CA PRO A 6 -11.98 9.11 38.98
C PRO A 6 -10.60 9.52 38.43
N ILE A 7 -10.15 8.83 37.38
CA ILE A 7 -9.00 9.29 36.60
C ILE A 7 -9.47 10.51 35.82
N ILE A 8 -9.23 11.68 36.36
CA ILE A 8 -9.44 12.94 35.63
C ILE A 8 -8.22 13.11 34.74
N ALA A 9 -8.31 12.59 33.51
CA ALA A 9 -7.35 12.92 32.49
C ALA A 9 -7.67 14.34 31.99
N HIS A 10 -6.84 15.29 32.31
CA HIS A 10 -6.88 16.64 31.69
C HIS A 10 -6.37 16.52 30.23
N GLY A 11 -7.04 15.71 29.41
CA GLY A 11 -6.68 15.51 28.02
C GLY A 11 -6.68 16.79 27.19
N GLU A 12 -7.50 17.76 27.60
CA GLU A 12 -7.58 19.07 26.92
C GLU A 12 -6.29 19.89 27.02
N SER A 13 -5.48 19.72 28.06
CA SER A 13 -4.19 20.43 28.20
C SER A 13 -3.09 19.88 27.28
N TYR A 14 -3.29 18.70 26.68
CA TYR A 14 -2.38 18.10 25.71
C TYR A 14 -2.82 18.28 24.26
N ILE A 15 -3.99 18.88 24.02
CA ILE A 15 -4.40 19.28 22.69
C ILE A 15 -3.66 20.58 22.35
N GLN A 16 -2.44 20.45 21.84
CA GLN A 16 -1.86 21.57 21.10
C GLN A 16 -2.82 21.84 19.94
N ALA A 17 -3.33 23.07 19.86
CA ALA A 17 -4.04 23.54 18.68
C ALA A 17 -3.06 23.43 17.51
N ILE A 18 -3.13 22.33 16.79
CA ILE A 18 -2.41 22.17 15.53
C ILE A 18 -2.98 23.29 14.65
N ALA A 19 -2.17 24.33 14.42
CA ALA A 19 -2.52 25.36 13.46
C ALA A 19 -2.94 24.62 12.19
N ARG A 20 -4.23 24.72 11.83
CA ARG A 20 -4.70 24.15 10.57
C ARG A 20 -3.82 24.79 9.52
N PRO A 21 -3.04 24.02 8.74
CA PRO A 21 -2.32 24.61 7.65
C PRO A 21 -3.36 25.36 6.82
N ASN A 22 -3.10 26.61 6.53
CA ASN A 22 -3.97 27.44 5.69
C ASN A 22 -4.39 26.55 4.52
N SER A 23 -5.70 26.50 4.25
CA SER A 23 -6.23 25.78 3.12
C SER A 23 -5.50 26.31 1.89
N GLY A 24 -4.45 25.62 1.49
CA GLY A 24 -3.70 25.97 0.30
C GLY A 24 -4.69 26.04 -0.85
N GLY A 25 -4.54 26.98 -1.74
CA GLY A 25 -5.35 27.10 -2.95
C GLY A 25 -5.44 25.77 -3.70
N PRO A 26 -6.24 25.68 -4.75
CA PRO A 26 -6.36 24.46 -5.53
C PRO A 26 -4.94 24.01 -5.94
N LYS A 27 -4.58 22.79 -5.52
CA LYS A 27 -3.27 22.20 -5.84
C LYS A 27 -3.16 22.09 -7.36
N GLU A 28 -2.07 22.61 -7.89
CA GLU A 28 -1.73 22.41 -9.30
C GLU A 28 -1.54 20.93 -9.58
N ARG A 29 -2.12 20.45 -10.67
CA ARG A 29 -2.04 19.06 -11.06
C ARG A 29 -0.87 18.84 -12.00
N PRO A 30 -0.10 17.75 -11.81
CA PRO A 30 1.11 17.51 -12.60
C PRO A 30 0.81 17.18 -14.07
N HIS A 31 -0.45 16.73 -14.35
CA HIS A 31 -0.86 16.28 -15.68
C HIS A 31 -2.17 16.93 -16.09
N THR A 32 -2.35 17.14 -17.39
CA THR A 32 -3.67 17.40 -17.97
C THR A 32 -4.53 16.15 -17.89
N TYR A 33 -5.83 16.31 -18.04
CA TYR A 33 -6.77 15.19 -18.02
C TYR A 33 -6.46 14.16 -19.11
N GLU A 34 -6.15 14.60 -20.32
CA GLU A 34 -5.86 13.72 -21.47
C GLU A 34 -4.54 12.94 -21.29
N GLU A 35 -3.53 13.58 -20.72
CA GLU A 35 -2.26 12.88 -20.37
C GLU A 35 -2.49 11.83 -19.31
N ALA A 36 -3.15 12.19 -18.19
CA ALA A 36 -3.44 11.25 -17.10
C ALA A 36 -4.28 10.07 -17.58
N ARG A 37 -5.32 10.34 -18.39
CA ARG A 37 -6.18 9.31 -19.01
C ARG A 37 -5.35 8.36 -19.89
N THR A 38 -4.50 8.90 -20.73
CA THR A 38 -3.63 8.11 -21.62
C THR A 38 -2.66 7.25 -20.83
N ASN A 39 -2.07 7.79 -19.75
CA ASN A 39 -1.18 7.05 -18.89
C ASN A 39 -1.90 5.88 -18.20
N ILE A 40 -3.08 6.11 -17.60
CA ILE A 40 -3.85 5.05 -16.95
C ILE A 40 -4.27 3.96 -17.97
N LEU A 41 -4.68 4.33 -19.17
CA LEU A 41 -5.02 3.34 -20.21
C LEU A 41 -3.83 2.48 -20.59
N ARG A 42 -2.65 3.07 -20.76
CA ARG A 42 -1.40 2.33 -21.00
C ARG A 42 -1.05 1.40 -19.83
N ASP A 43 -1.21 1.88 -18.60
CA ASP A 43 -0.94 1.11 -17.40
C ASP A 43 -1.89 -0.09 -17.28
N ILE A 44 -3.18 0.07 -17.60
CA ILE A 44 -4.16 -1.01 -17.65
C ILE A 44 -3.75 -2.06 -18.70
N ASP A 45 -3.33 -1.65 -19.88
CA ASP A 45 -2.87 -2.58 -20.92
C ASP A 45 -1.62 -3.36 -20.46
N SER A 46 -0.69 -2.71 -19.72
CA SER A 46 0.45 -3.37 -19.10
C SER A 46 0.04 -4.37 -18.01
N VAL A 47 -0.95 -4.02 -17.18
CA VAL A 47 -1.50 -4.94 -16.16
C VAL A 47 -2.06 -6.20 -16.82
N PHE A 48 -2.84 -6.08 -17.89
CA PHE A 48 -3.35 -7.25 -18.60
C PHE A 48 -2.23 -8.10 -19.19
N THR A 49 -1.22 -7.48 -19.81
CA THR A 49 -0.05 -8.19 -20.33
C THR A 49 0.63 -9.03 -19.24
N THR A 50 0.88 -8.44 -18.07
CA THR A 50 1.51 -9.13 -16.94
C THR A 50 0.65 -10.28 -16.40
N ILE A 51 -0.68 -10.12 -16.35
CA ILE A 51 -1.60 -11.18 -15.92
C ILE A 51 -1.61 -12.33 -16.92
N ASP A 52 -1.58 -12.03 -18.22
CA ASP A 52 -1.61 -13.03 -19.28
C ASP A 52 -0.28 -13.81 -19.41
N GLU A 53 0.85 -13.22 -19.01
CA GLU A 53 2.16 -13.87 -18.99
C GLU A 53 2.28 -14.97 -17.92
N ASP A 54 1.73 -14.74 -16.72
CA ASP A 54 1.83 -15.66 -15.58
C ASP A 54 0.46 -15.85 -14.89
N PRO A 55 -0.56 -16.38 -15.57
CA PRO A 55 -1.94 -16.41 -15.07
C PRO A 55 -2.11 -17.22 -13.78
N GLU A 56 -1.22 -18.17 -13.51
CA GLU A 56 -1.22 -18.99 -12.29
C GLU A 56 -0.87 -18.21 -11.02
N LEU A 57 -0.38 -16.97 -11.15
CA LEU A 57 -0.09 -16.09 -10.02
C LEU A 57 -1.28 -15.21 -9.61
N TYR A 58 -2.43 -15.37 -10.28
CA TYR A 58 -3.63 -14.55 -10.10
C TYR A 58 -4.86 -15.40 -9.83
N LEU A 59 -5.74 -14.88 -9.01
CA LEU A 59 -7.10 -15.42 -8.80
C LEU A 59 -8.10 -14.66 -9.68
N ASP A 60 -9.39 -15.07 -9.64
CA ASP A 60 -10.47 -14.32 -10.29
C ASP A 60 -10.56 -12.91 -9.71
N GLU A 61 -10.57 -12.77 -8.39
CA GLU A 61 -10.34 -11.49 -7.72
C GLU A 61 -8.86 -11.14 -7.77
N LYS A 62 -8.54 -9.94 -8.22
CA LYS A 62 -7.19 -9.40 -8.33
C LYS A 62 -7.03 -8.17 -7.45
N VAL A 63 -5.82 -7.92 -6.99
CA VAL A 63 -5.49 -6.69 -6.27
C VAL A 63 -4.54 -5.85 -7.10
N LEU A 64 -4.97 -4.63 -7.37
CA LEU A 64 -4.24 -3.62 -8.11
C LEU A 64 -3.76 -2.52 -7.17
N CYS A 65 -2.80 -1.76 -7.63
CA CYS A 65 -2.27 -0.59 -6.98
C CYS A 65 -2.69 0.68 -7.71
N VAL A 66 -3.35 1.59 -6.99
CA VAL A 66 -3.58 2.96 -7.47
C VAL A 66 -2.65 3.88 -6.70
N ARG A 67 -1.61 4.35 -7.36
CA ARG A 67 -0.63 5.26 -6.78
C ARG A 67 -1.07 6.69 -7.04
N MET A 68 -1.12 7.47 -5.97
CA MET A 68 -1.48 8.88 -6.03
C MET A 68 -0.25 9.74 -6.21
N GLU A 69 -0.41 10.89 -6.84
CA GLU A 69 0.64 11.90 -6.87
C GLU A 69 0.95 12.42 -5.44
N PRO A 70 2.22 12.75 -5.10
CA PRO A 70 2.64 13.06 -3.74
C PRO A 70 1.80 14.14 -3.04
N LYS A 71 1.43 15.18 -3.76
CA LYS A 71 0.62 16.29 -3.22
C LYS A 71 -0.85 15.90 -2.97
N PHE A 72 -1.28 14.67 -3.38
CA PHE A 72 -2.66 14.19 -3.32
C PHE A 72 -2.83 13.00 -2.36
N ASP A 73 -2.08 12.97 -1.28
CA ASP A 73 -2.11 11.93 -0.24
C ASP A 73 -3.21 12.14 0.82
N ALA A 74 -3.83 13.31 0.87
CA ALA A 74 -4.83 13.64 1.86
C ALA A 74 -6.13 12.84 1.69
N LYS A 75 -6.88 12.67 2.80
CA LYS A 75 -8.13 11.89 2.85
C LYS A 75 -9.15 12.27 1.77
N TYR A 76 -9.13 13.52 1.31
CA TYR A 76 -10.08 14.04 0.32
C TYR A 76 -9.76 13.65 -1.13
N TYR A 77 -8.61 13.04 -1.38
CA TYR A 77 -8.16 12.62 -2.72
C TYR A 77 -8.26 11.11 -2.96
N THR A 78 -9.13 10.44 -2.19
CA THR A 78 -9.43 9.03 -2.46
C THR A 78 -10.10 8.92 -3.83
N PRO A 79 -9.63 8.03 -4.74
CA PRO A 79 -10.12 7.92 -6.11
C PRO A 79 -11.48 7.21 -6.19
N SER A 80 -12.46 7.71 -5.44
CA SER A 80 -13.77 7.07 -5.24
C SER A 80 -14.70 7.19 -6.44
N ALA A 81 -14.63 8.27 -7.22
CA ALA A 81 -15.42 8.41 -8.43
C ALA A 81 -14.88 7.51 -9.55
N MET A 82 -13.53 7.38 -9.64
CA MET A 82 -12.88 6.47 -10.57
C MET A 82 -13.26 5.01 -10.27
N LEU A 83 -13.24 4.60 -9.01
CA LEU A 83 -13.54 3.24 -8.62
C LEU A 83 -15.03 2.88 -8.74
N ARG A 84 -15.93 3.86 -8.57
CA ARG A 84 -17.37 3.66 -8.80
C ARG A 84 -17.75 3.52 -10.27
N ALA A 85 -16.85 3.82 -11.19
CA ALA A 85 -17.10 3.57 -12.61
C ALA A 85 -17.20 2.07 -12.93
N SER A 86 -16.71 1.22 -12.02
CA SER A 86 -16.90 -0.22 -12.05
C SER A 86 -17.46 -0.68 -10.71
N GLU A 87 -18.61 -1.36 -10.70
CA GLU A 87 -19.24 -1.90 -9.49
C GLU A 87 -18.35 -2.92 -8.76
N ASP A 88 -17.38 -3.49 -9.48
CA ASP A 88 -16.50 -4.54 -8.96
C ASP A 88 -15.18 -4.01 -8.36
N MET A 89 -15.00 -2.70 -8.20
CA MET A 89 -13.78 -2.13 -7.65
C MET A 89 -13.95 -1.65 -6.21
N GLU A 90 -13.16 -2.22 -5.29
CA GLU A 90 -13.20 -1.86 -3.88
C GLU A 90 -11.81 -1.59 -3.31
N ILE A 91 -11.67 -0.51 -2.53
CA ILE A 91 -10.43 -0.24 -1.78
C ILE A 91 -10.37 -1.19 -0.58
N VAL A 92 -9.40 -2.09 -0.58
CA VAL A 92 -9.16 -3.07 0.49
C VAL A 92 -7.99 -2.72 1.39
N GLY A 93 -7.40 -1.55 1.20
CA GLY A 93 -6.32 -1.04 2.04
C GLY A 93 -5.49 0.02 1.36
N GLY A 94 -4.40 0.39 2.01
CA GLY A 94 -3.45 1.34 1.47
C GLY A 94 -2.22 1.44 2.35
N ARG A 95 -1.18 2.06 1.81
CA ARG A 95 0.04 2.41 2.54
C ARG A 95 0.61 3.72 2.01
N ARG A 96 1.49 4.34 2.78
CA ARG A 96 2.37 5.39 2.27
C ARG A 96 3.61 4.75 1.66
N TYR A 97 4.16 5.39 0.67
CA TYR A 97 5.44 5.03 0.06
C TYR A 97 6.21 6.33 -0.25
N LYS A 98 7.53 6.21 -0.33
CA LYS A 98 8.39 7.32 -0.69
C LYS A 98 8.72 7.23 -2.17
N LEU A 99 8.59 8.37 -2.84
CA LEU A 99 9.07 8.54 -4.19
C LEU A 99 10.47 9.11 -4.12
N GLU A 100 11.41 8.37 -4.71
CA GLU A 100 12.74 8.92 -4.96
C GLU A 100 12.62 10.08 -5.95
N PRO A 101 13.41 11.15 -5.75
CA PRO A 101 13.47 12.24 -6.73
C PRO A 101 13.82 11.66 -8.10
N LYS A 102 13.16 12.13 -9.15
CA LYS A 102 13.59 11.79 -10.51
C LYS A 102 15.01 12.35 -10.67
N GLU A 103 15.97 11.49 -10.98
CA GLU A 103 17.26 11.96 -11.44
C GLU A 103 17.02 12.90 -12.65
N PRO A 104 17.61 14.11 -12.64
CA PRO A 104 17.45 15.01 -13.76
C PRO A 104 17.96 14.31 -15.02
N ASP A 105 17.13 14.31 -16.05
CA ASP A 105 17.43 13.65 -17.33
C ASP A 105 18.57 14.42 -18.00
N ILE A 106 19.82 14.02 -17.74
CA ILE A 106 21.06 14.68 -18.15
C ILE A 106 21.23 14.67 -19.68
N LEU A 107 20.35 13.94 -20.41
CA LEU A 107 20.55 13.64 -21.84
C LEU A 107 19.80 14.57 -22.80
N THR A 108 19.01 15.56 -22.37
CA THR A 108 18.17 16.33 -23.30
C THR A 108 18.28 17.85 -23.27
N HIS A 109 19.16 18.44 -22.49
CA HIS A 109 19.37 19.89 -22.56
C HIS A 109 20.80 20.23 -23.00
N GLU A 110 20.95 20.60 -24.30
CA GLU A 110 21.99 21.54 -24.66
C GLU A 110 21.73 22.86 -23.89
N PRO A 111 22.75 23.45 -23.24
CA PRO A 111 22.57 24.64 -22.44
C PRO A 111 22.20 25.82 -23.34
N THR A 112 20.91 26.10 -23.45
CA THR A 112 20.47 27.42 -23.90
C THR A 112 20.68 28.36 -22.73
N THR A 113 21.71 29.16 -22.85
CA THR A 113 22.01 30.31 -21.99
C THR A 113 20.80 31.23 -21.96
N ASP A 114 20.06 31.26 -20.85
CA ASP A 114 19.22 32.36 -20.35
C ASP A 114 18.01 31.94 -19.49
N ASP A 115 17.96 30.72 -18.94
CA ASP A 115 16.89 30.37 -17.98
C ASP A 115 17.52 29.85 -16.67
N GLU A 116 17.80 30.80 -15.74
CA GLU A 116 18.22 30.53 -14.34
C GLU A 116 17.03 30.07 -13.48
N SER A 117 16.19 29.20 -13.92
CA SER A 117 15.29 28.48 -13.01
C SER A 117 16.06 27.33 -12.37
N GLN A 118 16.72 27.63 -11.27
CA GLN A 118 17.26 26.59 -10.39
C GLN A 118 16.12 25.65 -9.99
N PRO A 119 16.30 24.30 -10.08
CA PRO A 119 15.33 23.38 -9.54
C PRO A 119 15.08 23.75 -8.07
N SER A 120 13.82 23.87 -7.68
CA SER A 120 13.48 24.20 -6.30
C SER A 120 14.04 23.10 -5.38
N GLU A 121 14.63 23.49 -4.24
CA GLU A 121 15.17 22.54 -3.24
C GLU A 121 14.13 21.51 -2.80
N ASP A 122 12.83 21.79 -2.96
CA ASP A 122 11.70 20.90 -2.69
C ASP A 122 11.66 19.65 -3.61
N ASP A 123 12.31 19.67 -4.78
CA ASP A 123 12.33 18.54 -5.72
C ASP A 123 13.44 17.51 -5.39
N ALA A 124 14.34 17.84 -4.46
CA ALA A 124 15.47 16.99 -4.09
C ALA A 124 15.16 16.02 -2.92
N GLU A 125 14.07 16.23 -2.18
CA GLU A 125 13.71 15.36 -1.06
C GLU A 125 12.73 14.25 -1.48
N PRO A 126 12.86 13.02 -0.91
CA PRO A 126 11.88 11.96 -1.13
C PRO A 126 10.49 12.39 -0.69
N GLN A 127 9.53 12.38 -1.59
CA GLN A 127 8.17 12.83 -1.32
C GLN A 127 7.29 11.66 -0.86
N ASP A 128 6.52 11.90 0.22
CA ASP A 128 5.52 10.93 0.67
C ASP A 128 4.33 10.89 -0.30
N ALA A 129 4.00 9.71 -0.76
CA ALA A 129 2.85 9.46 -1.62
C ALA A 129 1.98 8.35 -1.04
N LYS A 130 0.74 8.23 -1.53
CA LYS A 130 -0.22 7.23 -1.08
C LYS A 130 -0.50 6.21 -2.16
N LEU A 131 -0.52 4.95 -1.75
CA LEU A 131 -0.89 3.80 -2.54
C LEU A 131 -2.19 3.22 -1.99
N TYR A 132 -3.19 3.01 -2.84
CA TYR A 132 -4.39 2.24 -2.52
C TYR A 132 -4.31 0.85 -3.14
N PHE A 133 -4.66 -0.16 -2.34
CA PHE A 133 -4.92 -1.51 -2.83
C PHE A 133 -6.39 -1.60 -3.23
N VAL A 134 -6.62 -1.93 -4.47
CA VAL A 134 -7.96 -2.02 -5.06
C VAL A 134 -8.20 -3.45 -5.51
N ARG A 135 -9.18 -4.11 -4.87
CA ARG A 135 -9.66 -5.42 -5.26
C ARG A 135 -10.65 -5.28 -6.41
N THR A 136 -10.53 -6.15 -7.40
CA THR A 136 -11.39 -6.14 -8.59
C THR A 136 -11.30 -7.47 -9.34
N THR A 137 -12.09 -7.62 -10.37
CA THR A 137 -12.02 -8.72 -11.35
C THR A 137 -11.44 -8.22 -12.67
N SER A 138 -11.07 -9.14 -13.57
CA SER A 138 -10.68 -8.76 -14.94
C SER A 138 -11.78 -7.97 -15.66
N GLN A 139 -13.05 -8.27 -15.36
CA GLN A 139 -14.17 -7.52 -15.94
C GLN A 139 -14.24 -6.10 -15.35
N GLY A 140 -14.00 -5.95 -14.05
CA GLY A 140 -13.94 -4.62 -13.42
C GLY A 140 -12.87 -3.73 -14.04
N ILE A 141 -11.69 -4.29 -14.33
CA ILE A 141 -10.61 -3.56 -15.03
C ILE A 141 -11.05 -3.14 -16.43
N ARG A 142 -11.69 -4.04 -17.19
CA ARG A 142 -12.22 -3.72 -18.53
C ARG A 142 -13.29 -2.62 -18.48
N ASN A 143 -14.20 -2.68 -17.52
CA ASN A 143 -15.23 -1.65 -17.35
C ASN A 143 -14.62 -0.27 -17.10
N LEU A 144 -13.56 -0.18 -16.28
CA LEU A 144 -12.81 1.06 -16.09
C LEU A 144 -12.16 1.52 -17.40
N GLN A 145 -11.52 0.60 -18.13
CA GLN A 145 -10.87 0.89 -19.40
C GLN A 145 -11.88 1.42 -20.44
N ASP A 146 -13.04 0.79 -20.55
CA ASP A 146 -14.10 1.21 -21.47
C ASP A 146 -14.69 2.57 -21.10
N THR A 147 -14.85 2.84 -19.80
CA THR A 147 -15.29 4.15 -19.30
C THR A 147 -14.27 5.23 -19.65
N LEU A 148 -12.98 4.95 -19.47
CA LEU A 148 -11.91 5.87 -19.87
C LEU A 148 -11.88 6.08 -21.39
N ARG A 149 -12.02 5.02 -22.19
CA ARG A 149 -11.99 5.10 -23.66
C ARG A 149 -13.20 5.85 -24.23
N SER A 150 -14.38 5.60 -23.70
CA SER A 150 -15.62 6.23 -24.18
C SER A 150 -15.73 7.70 -23.79
N GLY A 151 -15.03 8.15 -22.73
CA GLY A 151 -15.18 9.49 -22.18
C GLY A 151 -16.55 9.76 -21.56
N SER A 152 -17.30 8.71 -21.20
CA SER A 152 -18.67 8.83 -20.66
C SER A 152 -18.75 9.69 -19.39
N ASN A 153 -17.68 9.74 -18.62
CA ASN A 153 -17.56 10.49 -17.38
C ASN A 153 -16.78 11.81 -17.49
N ASP A 154 -16.35 12.20 -18.70
CA ASP A 154 -15.51 13.38 -18.91
C ASP A 154 -16.16 14.70 -18.46
N GLY A 155 -17.49 14.77 -18.45
CA GLY A 155 -18.26 15.91 -17.92
C GLY A 155 -18.30 15.99 -16.38
N VAL A 156 -17.85 14.94 -15.65
CA VAL A 156 -17.93 14.89 -14.19
C VAL A 156 -16.63 15.44 -13.58
N ALA A 157 -16.72 16.58 -12.91
CA ALA A 157 -15.54 17.24 -12.34
C ALA A 157 -14.81 16.38 -11.32
N ALA A 158 -15.50 15.59 -10.47
CA ALA A 158 -14.88 14.68 -9.51
C ALA A 158 -14.06 13.61 -10.23
N TRP A 159 -14.61 12.98 -11.27
CA TRP A 159 -13.92 12.00 -12.09
C TRP A 159 -12.62 12.56 -12.69
N ARG A 160 -12.71 13.70 -13.38
CA ARG A 160 -11.52 14.34 -13.97
C ARG A 160 -10.45 14.65 -12.92
N ASN A 161 -10.88 15.17 -11.78
CA ASN A 161 -9.99 15.55 -10.70
C ASN A 161 -9.26 14.35 -10.09
N GLU A 162 -9.93 13.21 -9.95
CA GLU A 162 -9.33 11.98 -9.45
C GLU A 162 -8.35 11.39 -10.47
N ILE A 163 -8.74 11.30 -11.75
CA ILE A 163 -7.86 10.83 -12.84
C ILE A 163 -6.56 11.64 -12.88
N MET A 164 -6.64 12.98 -12.84
CA MET A 164 -5.45 13.83 -12.82
C MET A 164 -4.60 13.74 -11.55
N SER A 165 -5.10 13.10 -10.51
CA SER A 165 -4.39 12.90 -9.23
C SER A 165 -3.77 11.51 -9.11
N VAL A 166 -4.04 10.62 -10.04
CA VAL A 166 -3.45 9.28 -10.12
C VAL A 166 -2.13 9.37 -10.89
N ARG A 167 -1.08 8.83 -10.28
CA ARG A 167 0.25 8.72 -10.86
C ARG A 167 0.39 7.49 -11.74
N SER A 168 -0.06 6.33 -11.22
CA SER A 168 -0.04 5.06 -11.95
C SER A 168 -1.12 4.10 -11.46
N PHE A 169 -1.43 3.14 -12.33
CA PHE A 169 -2.34 2.05 -12.09
C PHE A 169 -1.61 0.76 -12.41
N ASP A 170 -1.13 0.05 -11.39
CA ASP A 170 -0.18 -1.05 -11.57
C ASP A 170 -0.43 -2.24 -10.64
N LEU A 171 0.45 -3.22 -10.70
CA LEU A 171 0.51 -4.35 -9.77
C LEU A 171 1.61 -4.10 -8.75
N LEU A 172 1.42 -4.60 -7.51
CA LEU A 172 2.47 -4.50 -6.49
C LEU A 172 3.67 -5.36 -6.91
N GLU A 173 4.82 -4.73 -7.04
CA GLU A 173 6.05 -5.41 -7.43
C GLU A 173 6.53 -6.41 -6.38
N PRO A 174 7.16 -7.52 -6.78
CA PRO A 174 7.69 -8.52 -5.84
C PRO A 174 8.62 -7.92 -4.79
N GLY A 175 9.47 -6.96 -5.15
CA GLY A 175 10.38 -6.28 -4.23
C GLY A 175 9.66 -5.45 -3.16
N GLU A 176 8.51 -4.89 -3.48
CA GLU A 176 7.72 -4.10 -2.54
C GLU A 176 6.96 -4.96 -1.50
N LYS A 177 6.81 -6.26 -1.80
CA LYS A 177 6.13 -7.24 -0.91
C LYS A 177 7.09 -7.82 0.12
N VAL A 178 8.39 -7.88 -0.18
CA VAL A 178 9.42 -8.49 0.67
C VAL A 178 10.02 -7.42 1.58
N GLN A 179 9.81 -7.54 2.89
CA GLN A 179 10.21 -6.52 3.86
C GLN A 179 11.01 -7.10 5.01
N GLY A 180 11.99 -6.35 5.52
CA GLY A 180 12.73 -6.70 6.73
C GLY A 180 13.66 -7.91 6.62
N PHE A 181 13.97 -8.38 5.43
CA PHE A 181 14.98 -9.42 5.21
C PHE A 181 16.36 -8.77 5.08
N ASP A 182 17.32 -9.30 5.82
CA ASP A 182 18.72 -8.95 5.59
C ASP A 182 19.31 -9.78 4.46
N GLU A 183 20.43 -9.33 3.90
CA GLU A 183 21.10 -10.00 2.78
C GLU A 183 21.55 -11.41 3.11
N SER A 184 21.90 -11.67 4.37
CA SER A 184 22.39 -12.95 4.88
C SER A 184 21.27 -13.96 5.15
N TRP A 185 20.01 -13.55 5.13
CA TRP A 185 18.88 -14.42 5.40
C TRP A 185 18.74 -15.51 4.33
N LYS A 186 18.78 -16.76 4.75
CA LYS A 186 18.69 -17.94 3.86
C LYS A 186 17.37 -18.68 4.02
N SER A 187 16.94 -18.84 5.26
CA SER A 187 15.68 -19.52 5.58
C SER A 187 15.27 -19.25 7.02
N GLY A 188 13.97 -19.35 7.31
CA GLY A 188 13.48 -19.15 8.66
C GLY A 188 11.97 -19.05 8.72
N PRO A 189 11.41 -18.81 9.93
CA PRO A 189 10.01 -18.51 10.08
C PRO A 189 9.71 -17.12 9.50
N VAL A 190 8.64 -17.05 8.72
CA VAL A 190 8.13 -15.81 8.12
C VAL A 190 6.66 -15.65 8.42
N GLU A 191 6.21 -14.42 8.45
CA GLU A 191 4.80 -14.06 8.39
C GLU A 191 4.47 -13.55 6.99
N VAL A 192 3.44 -14.12 6.42
CA VAL A 192 2.89 -13.77 5.12
C VAL A 192 1.53 -13.16 5.33
N VAL A 193 1.27 -12.03 4.71
CA VAL A 193 -0.02 -11.34 4.79
C VAL A 193 -0.66 -11.37 3.41
N LEU A 194 -1.84 -11.95 3.30
CA LEU A 194 -2.64 -11.90 2.09
C LEU A 194 -3.61 -10.72 2.13
N HIS A 195 -3.92 -10.18 0.96
CA HIS A 195 -4.96 -9.17 0.82
C HIS A 195 -6.33 -9.71 1.24
N PRO A 196 -7.29 -8.86 1.62
CA PRO A 196 -8.66 -9.29 1.83
C PRO A 196 -9.30 -9.79 0.54
N PHE A 197 -9.82 -11.02 0.56
CA PHE A 197 -10.62 -11.61 -0.50
C PHE A 197 -12.00 -11.96 0.04
N THR A 198 -13.05 -11.83 -0.77
CA THR A 198 -14.42 -12.15 -0.35
C THR A 198 -14.75 -13.62 -0.58
N SER A 199 -14.37 -14.17 -1.72
CA SER A 199 -14.76 -15.51 -2.18
C SER A 199 -13.61 -16.51 -2.19
N ASP A 200 -12.37 -16.04 -2.44
CA ASP A 200 -11.26 -16.90 -2.87
C ASP A 200 -10.13 -17.03 -1.84
N ARG A 201 -10.44 -16.79 -0.54
CA ARG A 201 -9.41 -16.85 0.52
C ARG A 201 -8.72 -18.19 0.60
N ASP A 202 -9.49 -19.27 0.60
CA ASP A 202 -8.94 -20.62 0.76
C ASP A 202 -8.12 -21.01 -0.47
N GLN A 203 -8.56 -20.60 -1.66
CA GLN A 203 -7.82 -20.75 -2.90
C GLN A 203 -6.52 -19.92 -2.89
N ALA A 204 -6.52 -18.72 -2.30
CA ALA A 204 -5.29 -17.92 -2.11
C ALA A 204 -4.27 -18.63 -1.21
N VAL A 205 -4.73 -19.31 -0.16
CA VAL A 205 -3.86 -20.12 0.73
C VAL A 205 -3.34 -21.35 0.00
N GLU A 206 -4.16 -22.06 -0.75
CA GLU A 206 -3.75 -23.21 -1.57
C GLU A 206 -2.72 -22.82 -2.63
N MET A 207 -2.97 -21.71 -3.35
CA MET A 207 -2.02 -21.12 -4.29
C MET A 207 -0.68 -20.80 -3.61
N PHE A 208 -0.71 -20.16 -2.43
CA PHE A 208 0.47 -19.89 -1.64
C PHE A 208 1.24 -21.17 -1.33
N CYS A 209 0.58 -22.20 -0.80
CA CYS A 209 1.22 -23.48 -0.46
C CYS A 209 1.87 -24.15 -1.68
N SER A 210 1.19 -24.11 -2.82
CA SER A 210 1.68 -24.67 -4.09
C SER A 210 2.96 -23.93 -4.56
N ILE A 211 2.94 -22.61 -4.60
CA ILE A 211 4.09 -21.78 -5.05
C ILE A 211 5.25 -21.86 -4.07
N ALA A 212 4.96 -21.87 -2.77
CA ALA A 212 5.98 -22.00 -1.72
C ALA A 212 6.63 -23.39 -1.70
N GLY A 213 5.91 -24.41 -2.17
CA GLY A 213 6.33 -25.81 -2.08
C GLY A 213 6.20 -26.35 -0.66
N VAL A 214 5.15 -25.94 0.08
CA VAL A 214 4.85 -26.39 1.45
C VAL A 214 3.49 -27.07 1.49
N GLU A 215 3.30 -27.98 2.44
CA GLU A 215 2.00 -28.62 2.63
C GLU A 215 1.13 -27.75 3.55
N LEU A 216 -0.21 -27.78 3.35
CA LEU A 216 -1.15 -27.00 4.16
C LEU A 216 -1.06 -27.33 5.67
N LYS A 217 -0.70 -28.56 6.04
CA LYS A 217 -0.46 -28.94 7.44
C LYS A 217 0.73 -28.25 8.11
N ASP A 218 1.68 -27.74 7.32
CA ASP A 218 2.91 -27.10 7.78
C ASP A 218 2.78 -25.57 7.88
N VAL A 219 1.59 -25.04 7.60
CA VAL A 219 1.28 -23.61 7.67
C VAL A 219 0.24 -23.34 8.75
N GLU A 220 0.43 -22.24 9.48
CA GLU A 220 -0.58 -21.76 10.42
C GLU A 220 -1.32 -20.58 9.80
N VAL A 221 -2.61 -20.77 9.49
CA VAL A 221 -3.44 -19.77 8.82
C VAL A 221 -4.35 -19.10 9.84
N ARG A 222 -4.32 -17.78 9.90
CA ARG A 222 -5.12 -16.95 10.81
C ARG A 222 -5.91 -15.89 10.03
N PRO A 223 -7.19 -16.16 9.71
CA PRO A 223 -8.05 -15.16 9.09
C PRO A 223 -8.56 -14.15 10.13
N TYR A 224 -8.63 -12.89 9.76
CA TYR A 224 -9.19 -11.82 10.57
C TYR A 224 -10.54 -11.34 10.01
N ALA A 225 -11.35 -10.72 10.87
CA ALA A 225 -12.71 -10.28 10.51
C ALA A 225 -12.74 -9.24 9.40
N ASN A 226 -11.66 -8.49 9.17
CA ASN A 226 -11.50 -7.54 8.07
C ASN A 226 -11.09 -8.19 6.74
N GLY A 227 -11.06 -9.53 6.67
CA GLY A 227 -10.69 -10.29 5.48
C GLY A 227 -9.19 -10.50 5.27
N VAL A 228 -8.32 -9.81 5.99
CA VAL A 228 -6.87 -10.03 5.92
C VAL A 228 -6.55 -11.40 6.50
N THR A 229 -5.66 -12.15 5.84
CA THR A 229 -5.23 -13.47 6.27
C THR A 229 -3.73 -13.46 6.52
N PHE A 230 -3.33 -13.93 7.71
CA PHE A 230 -1.94 -14.12 8.08
C PHE A 230 -1.58 -15.60 7.99
N ILE A 231 -0.40 -15.89 7.47
CA ILE A 231 0.15 -17.24 7.37
C ILE A 231 1.52 -17.23 8.03
N ALA A 232 1.69 -18.05 9.06
CA ALA A 232 3.00 -18.30 9.66
C ALA A 232 3.57 -19.61 9.10
N VAL A 233 4.79 -19.54 8.56
CA VAL A 233 5.40 -20.69 7.87
C VAL A 233 6.94 -20.56 7.89
N ARG A 234 7.65 -21.65 7.63
CA ARG A 234 9.10 -21.61 7.40
C ARG A 234 9.37 -21.65 5.90
N LEU A 235 10.10 -20.65 5.39
CA LEU A 235 10.47 -20.58 3.99
C LEU A 235 11.99 -20.49 3.81
N THR A 236 12.45 -20.86 2.62
CA THR A 236 13.77 -20.49 2.11
C THR A 236 13.70 -19.16 1.37
N LYS A 237 14.86 -18.55 1.09
CA LYS A 237 14.95 -17.30 0.32
C LYS A 237 14.31 -17.44 -1.07
N GLU A 238 14.58 -18.57 -1.72
CA GLU A 238 14.04 -18.87 -3.05
C GLU A 238 12.51 -19.05 -3.02
N ALA A 239 11.97 -19.70 -1.98
CA ALA A 239 10.53 -19.84 -1.80
C ALA A 239 9.88 -18.48 -1.53
N ALA A 240 10.49 -17.64 -0.68
CA ALA A 240 10.01 -16.27 -0.43
C ALA A 240 9.99 -15.42 -1.71
N GLN A 241 11.03 -15.56 -2.56
CA GLN A 241 11.08 -14.90 -3.87
C GLN A 241 10.02 -15.42 -4.85
N ARG A 242 9.72 -16.72 -4.87
CA ARG A 242 8.63 -17.24 -5.72
C ARG A 242 7.28 -16.72 -5.29
N VAL A 243 6.97 -16.81 -4.00
CA VAL A 243 5.66 -16.34 -3.49
C VAL A 243 5.48 -14.84 -3.57
N SER A 244 6.56 -14.05 -3.59
CA SER A 244 6.44 -12.58 -3.74
C SER A 244 5.82 -12.18 -5.09
N ARG A 245 5.86 -13.05 -6.10
CA ARG A 245 5.24 -12.80 -7.41
C ARG A 245 3.72 -12.93 -7.40
N MET A 246 3.14 -13.72 -6.46
CA MET A 246 1.69 -13.95 -6.45
C MET A 246 0.91 -12.68 -6.10
N ASN A 247 -0.15 -12.42 -6.86
CA ASN A 247 -0.98 -11.22 -6.71
C ASN A 247 -1.69 -11.14 -5.34
N PRO A 248 -2.23 -12.25 -4.78
CA PRO A 248 -2.84 -12.25 -3.46
C PRO A 248 -1.94 -11.82 -2.30
N LEU A 249 -0.62 -11.87 -2.49
CA LEU A 249 0.33 -11.51 -1.46
C LEU A 249 0.43 -9.99 -1.28
N ARG A 250 0.18 -9.53 -0.05
CA ARG A 250 0.36 -8.13 0.35
C ARG A 250 1.77 -7.83 0.85
N THR A 251 2.27 -8.69 1.74
CA THR A 251 3.62 -8.56 2.29
C THR A 251 4.11 -9.88 2.87
N ILE A 252 5.43 -10.04 2.92
CA ILE A 252 6.13 -11.13 3.59
C ILE A 252 7.30 -10.54 4.36
N HIS A 253 7.46 -10.94 5.63
CA HIS A 253 8.56 -10.51 6.46
C HIS A 253 9.01 -11.62 7.41
N PRO A 254 10.28 -11.62 7.84
CA PRO A 254 10.77 -12.61 8.78
C PRO A 254 10.12 -12.40 10.15
N LEU A 255 9.71 -13.49 10.78
CA LEU A 255 9.31 -13.45 12.18
C LEU A 255 10.56 -13.23 13.03
N GLY A 256 10.69 -12.05 13.60
CA GLY A 256 11.76 -11.74 14.55
C GLY A 256 11.66 -12.67 15.77
N ARG A 257 12.81 -13.17 16.25
CA ARG A 257 12.84 -13.76 17.58
C ARG A 257 12.57 -12.65 18.58
N VAL A 258 11.43 -12.69 19.24
CA VAL A 258 11.21 -11.86 20.42
C VAL A 258 12.17 -12.37 21.48
N ASN A 259 13.33 -11.74 21.64
CA ASN A 259 14.17 -11.90 22.80
C ASN A 259 13.38 -11.28 23.97
N ILE A 260 12.55 -12.09 24.60
CA ILE A 260 12.03 -11.74 25.91
C ILE A 260 13.25 -11.90 26.82
N GLU A 261 14.02 -10.84 27.02
CA GLU A 261 14.92 -10.78 28.14
C GLU A 261 14.06 -11.06 29.37
N PRO A 262 14.37 -12.11 30.17
CA PRO A 262 13.62 -12.34 31.38
C PRO A 262 13.69 -11.04 32.19
N MET A 263 12.53 -10.43 32.47
CA MET A 263 12.46 -9.26 33.33
C MET A 263 13.32 -9.61 34.54
N ARG A 264 14.43 -8.92 34.73
CA ARG A 264 15.24 -9.07 35.92
C ARG A 264 14.29 -8.80 37.08
N LYS A 265 13.98 -9.82 37.88
CA LYS A 265 13.29 -9.71 39.15
C LYS A 265 14.14 -8.77 40.02
N GLY A 266 13.87 -7.47 39.96
CA GLY A 266 14.72 -6.49 40.61
C GLY A 266 14.09 -5.11 40.80
N PHE A 267 12.77 -5.04 40.76
CA PHE A 267 12.05 -3.90 41.37
C PHE A 267 11.21 -4.43 42.54
N THR A 268 11.85 -4.71 43.67
CA THR A 268 11.19 -4.62 44.94
C THR A 268 10.95 -3.14 45.17
N ALA A 269 9.72 -2.65 44.96
CA ALA A 269 9.34 -1.33 45.42
C ALA A 269 9.64 -1.29 46.94
N PRO A 270 10.34 -0.23 47.46
CA PRO A 270 10.51 -0.10 48.89
C PRO A 270 9.14 -0.08 49.54
N ALA A 271 8.98 -0.89 50.59
CA ALA A 271 7.74 -0.92 51.35
C ALA A 271 7.43 0.48 51.88
N PRO A 272 6.18 0.99 51.80
CA PRO A 272 5.83 2.28 52.33
C PRO A 272 6.15 2.30 53.82
N GLN A 273 7.01 3.20 54.25
CA GLN A 273 7.24 3.47 55.67
C GLN A 273 5.96 4.08 56.24
N VAL A 274 5.24 3.33 57.04
CA VAL A 274 4.15 3.85 57.87
C VAL A 274 4.84 4.59 59.00
N GLN A 275 4.83 5.94 58.98
CA GLN A 275 5.18 6.73 60.14
C GLN A 275 4.07 6.56 61.18
N ALA A 276 4.45 6.11 62.41
CA ALA A 276 3.60 5.99 63.58
C ALA A 276 3.36 7.37 64.21
#